data_8b4ac3256e4a50e30e0cdc77034c1bf4
#
_entry.id   8b4ac3256e4a50e30e0cdc77034c1bf4
#
_cell.length_a   1.000
_cell.length_b   1.000
_cell.length_c   1.000
_cell.angle_alpha   90.00
_cell.angle_beta   90.00
_cell.angle_gamma   90.00
#
_symmetry.space_group_name_H-M   'P 1'
#
loop_
_entity.id
_entity.type
_entity.pdbx_description
1 polymer ?
#
loop_
_entity_poly.entity_id
_entity_poly.type
_entity_poly.pdbx_seq_one_letter_code
_entity_poly.pdbx_strand_id
1 'polypeptide(L)'
;MHYRTTDEPAPERAEEPSLLRFQRCTWCTSALFGRRCICPHCGGEDLIWEDSQGAGRIDDYEYRPRKGHVPRLVCLVGLDDGFRIEARLSGCNLPAPSIGTRVRFQRFADGRVPVFTVQAPAAA
;
A
#
# COMPACT_ATOMS: atom_id res chain seq x y z
N MET A 1 -11.86 -11.49 -25.28
CA MET A 1 -11.56 -11.32 -24.59
C MET A 1 -11.63 -10.97 -23.75
N HIS A 2 -11.60 -10.80 -23.22
CA HIS A 2 -11.64 -10.35 -22.34
C HIS A 2 -11.06 -10.44 -21.49
N TYR A 3 -10.83 -10.42 -21.25
CA TYR A 3 -10.31 -10.51 -20.54
C TYR A 3 -9.95 -9.97 -19.71
N ARG A 4 -9.59 -9.82 -19.47
CA ARG A 4 -9.02 -9.12 -18.80
C ARG A 4 -9.58 -8.24 -17.93
N THR A 5 -10.50 -7.68 -18.05
CA THR A 5 -11.21 -6.84 -17.13
C THR A 5 -11.52 -7.53 -15.84
N THR A 6 -11.62 -8.80 -15.87
CA THR A 6 -11.92 -9.53 -14.65
C THR A 6 -10.76 -9.51 -13.69
N ASP A 7 -9.56 -9.20 -14.18
CA ASP A 7 -8.39 -9.19 -13.33
C ASP A 7 -8.16 -7.85 -12.67
N GLU A 8 -8.95 -6.85 -13.04
CA GLU A 8 -8.73 -5.51 -12.52
C GLU A 8 -9.73 -5.19 -11.44
N PRO A 9 -9.29 -4.50 -10.40
CA PRO A 9 -10.26 -4.00 -9.44
C PRO A 9 -11.14 -2.98 -10.11
N ALA A 10 -12.41 -3.01 -9.81
CA ALA A 10 -13.34 -2.05 -10.34
C ALA A 10 -13.12 -0.73 -9.65
N PRO A 11 -12.72 0.31 -10.37
CA PRO A 11 -12.39 1.57 -9.69
C PRO A 11 -13.59 2.24 -9.07
N GLU A 12 -14.76 1.98 -9.59
CA GLU A 12 -15.94 2.64 -9.08
C GLU A 12 -16.51 1.96 -7.85
N ARG A 13 -15.89 0.91 -7.38
CA ARG A 13 -16.37 0.22 -6.20
C ARG A 13 -15.92 0.97 -4.96
N ALA A 14 -16.40 2.18 -4.85
CA ALA A 14 -15.99 3.03 -3.76
C ALA A 14 -16.44 2.46 -2.42
N GLU A 15 -17.48 1.68 -2.43
CA GLU A 15 -17.93 1.07 -1.19
C GLU A 15 -17.03 -0.06 -0.75
N GLU A 16 -16.02 -0.38 -1.54
CA GLU A 16 -15.06 -1.41 -1.19
C GLU A 16 -13.71 -0.80 -0.90
N PRO A 17 -13.62 0.08 0.07
CA PRO A 17 -12.36 0.82 0.22
C PRO A 17 -11.30 0.06 0.98
N SER A 18 -11.61 -1.09 1.50
CA SER A 18 -10.72 -1.74 2.44
C SER A 18 -9.76 -2.71 1.82
N LEU A 19 -9.78 -2.88 0.52
CA LEU A 19 -8.89 -3.84 -0.12
C LEU A 19 -7.71 -3.15 -0.75
N LEU A 20 -6.54 -3.63 -0.39
CA LEU A 20 -5.29 -3.17 -0.99
C LEU A 20 -4.84 -4.28 -1.93
N ARG A 21 -4.76 -3.96 -3.21
CA ARG A 21 -4.47 -4.97 -4.21
C ARG A 21 -3.17 -4.66 -4.91
N PHE A 22 -2.53 -5.70 -5.40
CA PHE A 22 -1.27 -5.55 -6.10
C PHE A 22 -1.19 -6.63 -7.17
N GLN A 23 -0.20 -6.50 -8.04
CA GLN A 23 0.03 -7.50 -9.08
C GLN A 23 1.23 -8.35 -8.71
N ARG A 24 1.13 -9.63 -9.03
CA ARG A 24 2.26 -10.55 -8.85
C ARG A 24 2.64 -11.10 -10.19
N CYS A 25 3.94 -11.03 -10.47
CA CYS A 25 4.46 -11.61 -11.70
C CYS A 25 4.56 -13.11 -11.52
N THR A 26 3.94 -13.86 -12.42
CA THR A 26 3.98 -15.31 -12.30
C THR A 26 5.33 -15.88 -12.71
N TRP A 27 6.15 -15.09 -13.40
CA TRP A 27 7.45 -15.56 -13.84
C TRP A 27 8.50 -15.43 -12.76
N CYS A 28 8.57 -14.26 -12.11
CA CYS A 28 9.62 -14.05 -11.12
C CYS A 28 9.07 -13.84 -9.70
N THR A 29 7.76 -13.85 -9.54
CA THR A 29 7.04 -13.75 -8.27
C THR A 29 7.17 -12.39 -7.59
N SER A 30 7.66 -11.38 -8.29
CA SER A 30 7.74 -10.04 -7.73
C SER A 30 6.35 -9.47 -7.49
N ALA A 31 6.21 -8.74 -6.40
CA ALA A 31 4.98 -8.04 -6.08
C ALA A 31 5.11 -6.60 -6.55
N LEU A 32 4.10 -6.12 -7.27
CA LEU A 32 4.14 -4.80 -7.90
C LEU A 32 2.90 -4.04 -7.52
N PHE A 33 3.06 -2.86 -6.97
CA PHE A 33 1.91 -2.04 -6.65
C PHE A 33 1.55 -1.17 -7.84
N GLY A 34 0.24 -1.13 -8.14
CA GLY A 34 -0.23 -0.40 -9.29
C GLY A 34 -0.37 -1.30 -10.49
N ARG A 35 -1.03 -0.77 -11.51
CA ARG A 35 -1.28 -1.55 -12.71
C ARG A 35 -0.07 -1.49 -13.63
N ARG A 36 0.35 -2.65 -14.09
CA ARG A 36 1.45 -2.76 -15.01
C ARG A 36 1.12 -3.78 -16.07
N CYS A 37 1.70 -3.63 -17.23
CA CYS A 37 1.54 -4.60 -18.31
C CYS A 37 2.71 -5.55 -18.38
N ILE A 38 3.85 -5.11 -17.90
CA ILE A 38 5.09 -5.88 -17.96
C ILE A 38 5.78 -5.75 -16.62
N CYS A 39 6.33 -6.84 -16.15
CA CYS A 39 7.08 -6.84 -14.92
C CYS A 39 8.39 -6.07 -15.12
N PRO A 40 8.65 -5.03 -14.34
CA PRO A 40 9.88 -4.28 -14.50
C PRO A 40 11.11 -5.04 -14.04
N HIS A 41 10.95 -6.14 -13.34
CA HIS A 41 12.08 -6.90 -12.82
C HIS A 41 12.55 -7.98 -13.77
N CYS A 42 11.62 -8.62 -14.47
CA CYS A 42 12.03 -9.73 -15.35
C CYS A 42 11.50 -9.62 -16.78
N GLY A 43 10.67 -8.61 -17.05
CA GLY A 43 10.10 -8.46 -18.38
C GLY A 43 8.92 -9.38 -18.66
N GLY A 44 8.48 -10.14 -17.70
CA GLY A 44 7.36 -11.04 -17.90
C GLY A 44 6.06 -10.30 -18.12
N GLU A 45 5.15 -10.91 -18.83
CA GLU A 45 3.89 -10.27 -19.18
C GLU A 45 2.69 -10.91 -18.49
N ASP A 46 2.93 -11.90 -17.66
CA ASP A 46 1.83 -12.60 -17.00
C ASP A 46 1.72 -12.14 -15.56
N LEU A 47 0.95 -11.09 -15.35
CA LEU A 47 0.78 -10.47 -14.05
C LEU A 47 -0.63 -10.73 -13.57
N ILE A 48 -0.77 -11.20 -12.35
CA ILE A 48 -2.09 -11.48 -11.78
C ILE A 48 -2.34 -10.56 -10.60
N TRP A 49 -3.60 -10.28 -10.36
CA TRP A 49 -4.01 -9.45 -9.24
C TRP A 49 -4.18 -10.31 -7.99
N GLU A 50 -3.70 -9.79 -6.88
CA GLU A 50 -3.85 -10.44 -5.58
C GLU A 50 -4.27 -9.41 -4.55
N ASP A 51 -4.96 -9.89 -3.53
CA ASP A 51 -5.33 -9.05 -2.40
C ASP A 51 -4.23 -9.11 -1.36
N SER A 52 -3.81 -7.93 -0.91
CA SER A 52 -2.81 -7.86 0.13
C SER A 52 -3.45 -8.21 1.47
N GLN A 53 -2.66 -8.81 2.34
CA GLN A 53 -3.09 -9.02 3.71
C GLN A 53 -3.18 -7.70 4.46
N GLY A 54 -2.60 -6.65 3.92
CA GLY A 54 -2.68 -5.35 4.56
C GLY A 54 -1.74 -5.18 5.74
N ALA A 55 -0.87 -6.11 5.96
CA ALA A 55 0.06 -6.05 7.09
C ALA A 55 1.44 -5.66 6.58
N GLY A 56 2.10 -4.79 7.31
CA GLY A 56 3.42 -4.36 6.91
C GLY A 56 4.14 -3.69 8.06
N ARG A 57 5.19 -2.99 7.71
CA ARG A 57 5.97 -2.27 8.69
C ARG A 57 6.45 -0.96 8.08
N ILE A 58 6.78 -0.04 8.93
CA ILE A 58 7.31 1.25 8.48
C ILE A 58 8.77 1.05 8.15
N ASP A 59 9.11 1.25 6.88
CA ASP A 59 10.50 1.15 6.43
C ASP A 59 11.21 2.48 6.48
N ASP A 60 10.46 3.58 6.30
CA ASP A 60 11.05 4.91 6.31
C ASP A 60 9.92 5.91 6.44
N TYR A 61 10.26 7.17 6.68
CA TYR A 61 9.26 8.21 6.72
C TYR A 61 9.93 9.54 6.48
N GLU A 62 9.10 10.54 6.13
CA GLU A 62 9.58 11.89 5.99
C GLU A 62 8.44 12.85 6.28
N TYR A 63 8.78 14.07 6.64
CA TYR A 63 7.80 15.13 6.80
C TYR A 63 7.86 15.99 5.57
N ARG A 64 6.71 16.14 4.91
CA ARG A 64 6.61 16.96 3.71
C ARG A 64 5.99 18.29 4.08
N PRO A 65 6.65 19.40 3.78
CA PRO A 65 6.08 20.71 4.09
C PRO A 65 4.82 20.96 3.30
N ARG A 66 3.90 21.66 3.93
CA ARG A 66 2.67 22.07 3.28
C ARG A 66 2.46 23.55 3.61
N LYS A 67 2.22 24.33 2.55
CA LYS A 67 2.04 25.74 2.74
C LYS A 67 0.81 25.98 3.61
N GLY A 68 1.00 26.74 4.70
CA GLY A 68 -0.10 27.08 5.57
C GLY A 68 -0.58 25.97 6.49
N HIS A 69 0.15 24.87 6.56
CA HIS A 69 -0.25 23.73 7.40
C HIS A 69 0.98 23.12 8.05
N VAL A 70 0.74 22.34 9.08
CA VAL A 70 1.82 21.57 9.65
C VAL A 70 2.32 20.58 8.60
N PRO A 71 3.60 20.24 8.65
CA PRO A 71 4.12 19.27 7.70
C PRO A 71 3.38 17.95 7.80
N ARG A 72 3.25 17.29 6.67
CA ARG A 72 2.56 16.02 6.61
C ARG A 72 3.56 14.89 6.76
N LEU A 73 3.24 13.94 7.62
CA LEU A 73 4.05 12.74 7.76
C LEU A 73 3.66 11.76 6.66
N VAL A 74 4.64 11.35 5.88
CA VAL A 74 4.46 10.35 4.83
C VAL A 74 5.38 9.20 5.17
N CYS A 75 4.81 8.01 5.23
CA CYS A 75 5.57 6.82 5.57
C CYS A 75 5.76 5.95 4.35
N LEU A 76 6.89 5.28 4.29
CA LEU A 76 7.10 4.22 3.32
C LEU A 76 6.84 2.91 4.04
N VAL A 77 5.80 2.23 3.61
CA VAL A 77 5.37 0.99 4.27
C VAL A 77 5.78 -0.19 3.40
N GLY A 78 6.50 -1.11 4.00
CA GLY A 78 6.83 -2.36 3.33
C GLY A 78 5.81 -3.41 3.71
N LEU A 79 5.03 -3.84 2.73
CA LEU A 79 3.99 -4.83 2.96
C LEU A 79 4.62 -6.22 3.03
N ASP A 80 4.05 -7.05 3.88
CA ASP A 80 4.52 -8.43 3.99
C ASP A 80 4.38 -9.17 2.67
N ASP A 81 3.50 -8.69 1.81
CA ASP A 81 3.31 -9.29 0.49
C ASP A 81 4.50 -9.07 -0.44
N GLY A 82 5.35 -8.09 -0.13
CA GLY A 82 6.58 -7.91 -0.88
C GLY A 82 6.70 -6.63 -1.68
N PHE A 83 5.82 -5.66 -1.46
CA PHE A 83 5.94 -4.38 -2.15
C PHE A 83 5.94 -3.25 -1.13
N ARG A 84 6.34 -2.07 -1.58
CA ARG A 84 6.39 -0.87 -0.74
C ARG A 84 5.51 0.20 -1.33
N ILE A 85 4.87 0.97 -0.46
CA ILE A 85 4.04 2.08 -0.90
C ILE A 85 4.19 3.24 0.08
N GLU A 86 3.98 4.44 -0.45
CA GLU A 86 3.86 5.59 0.41
C GLU A 86 2.47 5.62 1.00
N ALA A 87 2.38 5.99 2.26
CA ALA A 87 1.12 5.94 2.96
C ALA A 87 1.09 6.95 4.09
N ARG A 88 -0.11 7.20 4.59
CA ARG A 88 -0.30 8.01 5.79
C ARG A 88 -0.66 7.11 6.94
N LEU A 89 -0.47 7.64 8.14
CA LEU A 89 -0.92 6.96 9.34
C LEU A 89 -2.17 7.66 9.85
N SER A 90 -3.11 6.87 10.31
CA SER A 90 -4.30 7.42 10.93
C SER A 90 -3.97 7.85 12.35
N GLY A 91 -4.74 8.82 12.82
CA GLY A 91 -4.57 9.29 14.18
C GLY A 91 -3.44 10.28 14.31
N CYS A 92 -2.67 10.12 15.34
CA CYS A 92 -1.64 11.09 15.66
C CYS A 92 -0.40 10.86 14.81
N ASN A 93 0.17 11.95 14.33
CA ASN A 93 1.33 11.88 13.48
C ASN A 93 2.62 12.25 14.17
N LEU A 94 2.54 12.67 15.41
CA LEU A 94 3.72 13.15 16.12
C LEU A 94 3.80 12.52 17.48
N PRO A 95 4.95 12.02 17.82
CA PRO A 95 6.13 11.83 16.98
C PRO A 95 5.92 10.69 16.01
N ALA A 96 6.76 10.64 14.99
CA ALA A 96 6.67 9.55 14.03
C ALA A 96 7.00 8.25 14.74
N PRO A 97 6.36 7.16 14.35
CA PRO A 97 6.69 5.86 14.93
C PRO A 97 8.07 5.41 14.47
N SER A 98 8.60 4.49 15.20
CA SER A 98 9.93 3.97 14.90
C SER A 98 9.90 3.15 13.61
N ILE A 99 11.04 3.15 12.93
CA ILE A 99 11.22 2.25 11.79
C ILE A 99 11.02 0.82 12.30
N GLY A 100 10.31 0.04 11.52
CA GLY A 100 10.00 -1.33 11.91
C GLY A 100 8.68 -1.51 12.63
N THR A 101 8.01 -0.40 12.97
CA THR A 101 6.72 -0.48 13.62
C THR A 101 5.72 -1.19 12.72
N ARG A 102 5.00 -2.16 13.28
CA ARG A 102 4.00 -2.87 12.52
C ARG A 102 2.78 -2.01 12.30
N VAL A 103 2.27 -2.06 11.09
CA VAL A 103 1.09 -1.28 10.71
C VAL A 103 0.16 -2.18 9.92
N ARG A 104 -1.09 -1.74 9.82
CA ARG A 104 -2.10 -2.47 9.09
C ARG A 104 -2.90 -1.50 8.23
N PHE A 105 -3.17 -1.91 7.01
CA PHE A 105 -3.95 -1.09 6.09
C PHE A 105 -5.35 -0.87 6.65
N GLN A 106 -5.82 0.35 6.60
CA GLN A 106 -7.12 0.72 7.14
C GLN A 106 -8.09 1.11 6.02
N ARG A 107 -7.68 2.01 5.16
CA ARG A 107 -8.57 2.51 4.11
C ARG A 107 -7.78 3.36 3.15
N PHE A 108 -8.43 3.78 2.09
CA PHE A 108 -7.90 4.80 1.20
C PHE A 108 -8.51 6.14 1.56
N ALA A 109 -7.69 7.17 1.62
CA ALA A 109 -8.14 8.53 1.79
C ALA A 109 -8.38 9.15 0.43
N ASP A 110 -8.75 10.43 0.43
CA ASP A 110 -8.97 11.16 -0.80
C ASP A 110 -7.78 11.02 -1.73
N GLY A 111 -8.06 10.83 -3.02
CA GLY A 111 -6.98 10.65 -3.98
C GLY A 111 -6.35 9.28 -3.93
N ARG A 112 -7.01 8.35 -3.27
CA ARG A 112 -6.56 6.97 -3.17
C ARG A 112 -5.22 6.85 -2.47
N VAL A 113 -5.05 7.63 -1.44
CA VAL A 113 -3.85 7.55 -0.61
C VAL A 113 -4.09 6.48 0.45
N PRO A 114 -3.22 5.47 0.52
CA PRO A 114 -3.40 4.44 1.53
C PRO A 114 -3.20 5.00 2.93
N VAL A 115 -4.03 4.58 3.85
CA VAL A 115 -3.94 4.98 5.25
C VAL A 115 -3.77 3.73 6.08
N PHE A 116 -2.73 3.72 6.88
CA PHE A 116 -2.42 2.60 7.76
C PHE A 116 -2.58 3.04 9.20
N THR A 117 -2.83 2.09 10.06
CA THR A 117 -2.88 2.34 11.49
C THR A 117 -1.77 1.54 12.16
N VAL A 118 -1.20 2.13 13.19
CA VAL A 118 -0.17 1.43 13.96
C VAL A 118 -0.85 0.26 14.68
N GLN A 119 -0.28 -0.91 14.47
CA GLN A 119 -0.82 -2.11 15.09
C GLN A 119 -0.35 -2.16 16.51
N ALA A 120 -1.31 -2.17 17.44
CA ALA A 120 -0.95 -2.21 18.83
C ALA A 120 -0.20 -3.50 19.11
N PRO A 121 0.82 -3.45 19.97
CA PRO A 121 1.47 -4.70 20.34
C PRO A 121 0.49 -5.60 21.03
N ALA A 122 0.71 -6.88 20.86
CA ALA A 122 -0.15 -7.85 21.51
C ALA A 122 -0.18 -7.53 22.99
N ALA A 123 -1.37 -7.58 23.55
CA ALA A 123 -1.49 -7.28 24.94
C ALA A 123 -0.58 -8.23 25.70
N ALA A 124 0.24 -7.65 26.47
CA ALA A 124 1.18 -8.47 27.22
C ALA A 124 0.46 -9.18 28.31
#